data_88e49f8be9b28c667ea2337daf352c3d
#
_entry.id   88e49f8be9b28c667ea2337daf352c3d
#
_cell.length_a   1.000
_cell.length_b   1.000
_cell.length_c   1.000
_cell.angle_alpha   90.00
_cell.angle_beta   90.00
_cell.angle_gamma   90.00
#
_symmetry.space_group_name_H-M   'P 1'
#
loop_
_entity.id
_entity.type
_entity.pdbx_description
1 polymer ?
#
loop_
_entity_poly.entity_id
_entity_poly.type
_entity_poly.pdbx_seq_one_letter_code
_entity_poly.pdbx_strand_id
1 'polypeptide(L)'
;PDVRYACGSLFRLSGIQFHALWNEKEGAAVKKYAIDLDLSKCVACGACAVACMDQNDYEVREGQRPYRNIFDMELEKNNSVSYNRLSLACMHCEDAPCITGCPSACLRKDPETNLTVYDTTNCIGCHSCAMACPYGIPSFGENGKMIKCDGCYVRVHRGLLPACVKACPFGALKLVDLEAPEKQIPKEPSLR
;
A
#
# COMPACT_ATOMS: atom_id res chain seq x y z
N PRO A 1 -12.16 5.53 -39.97
CA PRO A 1 -11.63 6.87 -39.99
C PRO A 1 -10.89 7.13 -38.69
N ASP A 2 -9.58 7.14 -38.85
CA ASP A 2 -8.62 7.43 -37.80
C ASP A 2 -8.76 8.86 -37.27
N VAL A 3 -8.95 9.00 -35.98
CA VAL A 3 -8.78 10.29 -35.31
C VAL A 3 -7.46 10.24 -34.53
N ARG A 4 -6.39 10.61 -35.20
CA ARG A 4 -5.10 10.94 -34.57
C ARG A 4 -5.21 12.31 -33.92
N TYR A 5 -5.22 12.39 -32.63
CA TYR A 5 -4.99 13.65 -31.93
C TYR A 5 -3.49 13.97 -31.97
N ALA A 6 -3.11 14.80 -32.93
CA ALA A 6 -1.88 15.51 -32.91
C ALA A 6 -2.00 16.69 -31.94
N CYS A 7 -1.40 16.60 -30.76
CA CYS A 7 -1.12 17.76 -29.93
C CYS A 7 0.36 18.08 -30.06
N GLY A 8 0.67 18.83 -31.12
CA GLY A 8 1.98 19.39 -31.33
C GLY A 8 1.90 20.90 -31.42
N SER A 9 2.81 21.54 -30.70
CA SER A 9 3.23 22.94 -30.82
C SER A 9 2.30 24.00 -30.23
N LEU A 10 2.76 24.57 -29.12
CA LEU A 10 3.03 26.00 -28.86
C LEU A 10 3.17 26.28 -27.36
N PHE A 11 4.35 26.04 -26.79
CA PHE A 11 4.86 26.91 -25.71
C PHE A 11 6.39 26.76 -25.66
N ARG A 12 7.07 27.57 -26.49
CA ARG A 12 8.48 27.89 -26.27
C ARG A 12 8.53 28.95 -25.20
N LEU A 13 8.81 28.60 -23.97
CA LEU A 13 9.38 29.50 -23.00
C LEU A 13 10.82 29.07 -22.72
N SER A 14 11.68 30.04 -23.02
CA SER A 14 13.13 29.98 -22.99
C SER A 14 13.69 29.47 -21.66
N GLY A 15 14.55 28.45 -21.70
CA GLY A 15 15.71 28.41 -20.81
C GLY A 15 15.62 27.54 -19.56
N ILE A 16 14.67 26.59 -19.44
CA ILE A 16 14.77 25.56 -18.41
C ILE A 16 14.75 24.19 -19.10
N GLN A 17 15.92 23.57 -19.17
CA GLN A 17 16.04 22.19 -19.61
C GLN A 17 15.41 21.27 -18.56
N PHE A 18 14.15 20.93 -18.74
CA PHE A 18 13.44 19.88 -17.95
C PHE A 18 13.85 18.46 -18.36
N HIS A 19 15.05 18.27 -18.92
CA HIS A 19 15.50 17.01 -19.51
C HIS A 19 16.46 16.20 -18.64
N ALA A 20 16.50 16.40 -17.34
CA ALA A 20 17.54 15.76 -16.53
C ALA A 20 17.07 15.03 -15.26
N LEU A 21 15.80 14.62 -15.12
CA LEU A 21 15.37 13.81 -13.95
C LEU A 21 14.61 12.52 -14.29
N TRP A 22 14.47 12.20 -15.56
CA TRP A 22 14.06 10.86 -15.98
C TRP A 22 15.30 10.11 -16.49
N ASN A 23 16.11 9.66 -15.54
CA ASN A 23 17.10 8.66 -15.84
C ASN A 23 16.33 7.35 -16.05
N GLU A 24 16.06 7.03 -17.32
CA GLU A 24 15.62 5.73 -17.74
C GLU A 24 16.69 4.72 -17.30
N LYS A 25 16.46 4.11 -16.15
CA LYS A 25 17.12 2.85 -15.80
C LYS A 25 16.49 1.79 -16.71
N GLU A 26 16.92 1.78 -17.96
CA GLU A 26 16.64 0.69 -18.88
C GLU A 26 17.07 -0.62 -18.22
N GLY A 27 16.12 -1.51 -17.98
CA GLY A 27 16.38 -2.92 -17.70
C GLY A 27 16.25 -3.43 -16.26
N ALA A 28 15.84 -2.64 -15.29
CA ALA A 28 15.45 -3.20 -13.99
C ALA A 28 14.04 -3.79 -14.11
N ALA A 29 13.91 -5.12 -14.00
CA ALA A 29 12.60 -5.76 -13.94
C ALA A 29 11.77 -5.14 -12.83
N VAL A 30 10.60 -4.61 -13.17
CA VAL A 30 9.67 -4.04 -12.20
C VAL A 30 9.25 -5.15 -11.25
N LYS A 31 9.54 -5.00 -9.96
CA LYS A 31 9.11 -5.96 -8.94
C LYS A 31 7.68 -5.65 -8.55
N LYS A 32 6.82 -6.65 -8.59
CA LYS A 32 5.43 -6.50 -8.14
C LYS A 32 5.27 -7.07 -6.75
N TYR A 33 5.43 -6.24 -5.74
CA TYR A 33 5.30 -6.68 -4.36
C TYR A 33 3.85 -6.75 -3.91
N ALA A 34 3.52 -7.83 -3.20
CA ALA A 34 2.27 -8.01 -2.47
C ALA A 34 2.54 -8.52 -1.06
N ILE A 35 1.62 -8.22 -0.13
CA ILE A 35 1.64 -8.81 1.21
C ILE A 35 0.61 -9.94 1.22
N ASP A 36 1.11 -11.17 1.21
CA ASP A 36 0.30 -12.38 1.32
C ASP A 36 -0.09 -12.65 2.78
N LEU A 37 -1.31 -13.14 2.99
CA LEU A 37 -1.84 -13.52 4.29
C LEU A 37 -2.29 -14.98 4.28
N ASP A 38 -1.58 -15.81 5.02
CA ASP A 38 -1.97 -17.18 5.33
C ASP A 38 -3.00 -17.18 6.47
N LEU A 39 -4.27 -17.34 6.10
CA LEU A 39 -5.37 -17.35 7.06
C LEU A 39 -5.29 -18.47 8.07
N SER A 40 -4.67 -19.60 7.71
CA SER A 40 -4.53 -20.76 8.61
C SER A 40 -3.58 -20.48 9.77
N LYS A 41 -2.67 -19.53 9.63
CA LYS A 41 -1.67 -19.12 10.62
C LYS A 41 -2.04 -17.86 11.38
N CYS A 42 -3.01 -17.11 10.88
CA CYS A 42 -3.41 -15.87 11.54
C CYS A 42 -4.24 -16.19 12.79
N VAL A 43 -3.78 -15.68 13.93
CA VAL A 43 -4.46 -15.84 15.23
C VAL A 43 -5.07 -14.54 15.75
N ALA A 44 -5.16 -13.50 14.91
CA ALA A 44 -5.67 -12.17 15.27
C ALA A 44 -4.94 -11.50 16.46
N CYS A 45 -3.67 -11.82 16.71
CA CYS A 45 -2.92 -11.33 17.88
C CYS A 45 -2.65 -9.81 17.91
N GLY A 46 -2.90 -9.10 16.82
CA GLY A 46 -2.73 -7.64 16.73
C GLY A 46 -1.29 -7.13 16.55
N ALA A 47 -0.25 -7.99 16.64
CA ALA A 47 1.15 -7.57 16.54
C ALA A 47 1.46 -6.77 15.27
N CYS A 48 0.87 -7.14 14.14
CA CYS A 48 1.03 -6.44 12.87
C CYS A 48 0.36 -5.05 12.86
N ALA A 49 -0.73 -4.88 13.59
CA ALA A 49 -1.40 -3.58 13.75
C ALA A 49 -0.56 -2.64 14.63
N VAL A 50 -0.04 -3.14 15.76
CA VAL A 50 0.85 -2.37 16.64
C VAL A 50 2.12 -1.95 15.91
N ALA A 51 2.77 -2.87 15.18
CA ALA A 51 3.95 -2.55 14.39
C ALA A 51 3.67 -1.53 13.26
N CYS A 52 2.44 -1.51 12.72
CA CYS A 52 2.01 -0.52 11.75
C CYS A 52 1.84 0.86 12.40
N MET A 53 1.34 0.93 13.63
CA MET A 53 1.21 2.17 14.40
C MET A 53 2.59 2.75 14.74
N ASP A 54 3.47 1.91 15.28
CA ASP A 54 4.85 2.30 15.61
C ASP A 54 5.62 2.83 14.38
N GLN A 55 5.50 2.14 13.24
CA GLN A 55 6.16 2.54 11.99
C GLN A 55 5.67 3.88 11.44
N ASN A 56 4.45 4.29 11.77
CA ASN A 56 3.81 5.51 11.24
C ASN A 56 3.62 6.58 12.33
N ASP A 57 4.29 6.44 13.48
CA ASP A 57 4.24 7.37 14.61
C ASP A 57 2.81 7.69 15.08
N TYR A 58 1.94 6.67 15.13
CA TYR A 58 0.55 6.85 15.53
C TYR A 58 0.35 6.84 17.03
N GLU A 59 -0.36 7.85 17.52
CA GLU A 59 -0.72 8.01 18.93
C GLU A 59 -2.07 7.37 19.23
N VAL A 60 -2.06 6.29 20.03
CA VAL A 60 -3.29 5.60 20.47
C VAL A 60 -4.20 6.53 21.26
N ARG A 61 -3.63 7.44 22.05
CA ARG A 61 -4.37 8.40 22.88
C ARG A 61 -5.20 9.40 22.06
N GLU A 62 -4.77 9.67 20.82
CA GLU A 62 -5.46 10.54 19.88
C GLU A 62 -6.52 9.80 19.05
N GLY A 63 -6.80 8.53 19.37
CA GLY A 63 -7.78 7.72 18.69
C GLY A 63 -7.38 7.32 17.25
N GLN A 64 -6.12 7.52 16.90
CA GLN A 64 -5.60 7.12 15.58
C GLN A 64 -5.62 5.61 15.43
N ARG A 65 -5.96 5.15 14.22
CA ARG A 65 -6.06 3.73 13.90
C ARG A 65 -4.92 3.30 12.99
N PRO A 66 -4.39 2.06 13.15
CA PRO A 66 -3.39 1.54 12.24
C PRO A 66 -3.95 1.44 10.82
N TYR A 67 -3.07 1.52 9.82
CA TYR A 67 -3.47 1.22 8.43
C TYR A 67 -3.79 -0.27 8.21
N ARG A 68 -3.44 -1.12 9.16
CA ARG A 68 -3.75 -2.54 9.15
C ARG A 68 -4.76 -2.85 10.25
N ASN A 69 -5.93 -3.33 9.83
CA ASN A 69 -7.04 -3.67 10.71
C ASN A 69 -7.09 -5.19 10.93
N ILE A 70 -7.44 -5.59 12.14
CA ILE A 70 -7.62 -6.99 12.52
C ILE A 70 -9.12 -7.23 12.72
N PHE A 71 -9.59 -8.29 12.07
CA PHE A 71 -10.95 -8.77 12.22
C PHE A 71 -10.90 -10.19 12.82
N ASP A 72 -11.60 -10.38 13.91
CA ASP A 72 -11.88 -11.68 14.51
C ASP A 72 -13.38 -11.88 14.46
N MET A 73 -13.83 -12.78 13.59
CA MET A 73 -15.23 -12.98 13.25
C MET A 73 -15.64 -14.38 13.71
N GLU A 74 -16.61 -14.43 14.60
CA GLU A 74 -17.24 -15.65 15.01
C GLU A 74 -18.47 -15.93 14.11
N LEU A 75 -18.50 -17.11 13.53
CA LEU A 75 -19.60 -17.56 12.68
C LEU A 75 -20.22 -18.80 13.30
N GLU A 76 -21.47 -18.68 13.71
CA GLU A 76 -22.26 -19.82 14.19
C GLU A 76 -23.08 -20.40 13.03
N LYS A 77 -22.90 -21.69 12.75
CA LYS A 77 -23.66 -22.43 11.75
C LYS A 77 -23.91 -23.85 12.24
N ASN A 78 -25.18 -24.31 12.25
CA ASN A 78 -25.59 -25.67 12.56
C ASN A 78 -25.01 -26.17 13.91
N ASN A 79 -25.13 -25.39 14.97
CA ASN A 79 -24.59 -25.68 16.30
C ASN A 79 -23.05 -25.85 16.35
N SER A 80 -22.32 -25.43 15.34
CA SER A 80 -20.87 -25.34 15.33
C SER A 80 -20.43 -23.92 15.21
N VAL A 81 -19.39 -23.53 15.96
CA VAL A 81 -18.77 -22.20 15.93
C VAL A 81 -17.47 -22.29 15.15
N SER A 82 -17.30 -21.39 14.19
CA SER A 82 -16.05 -21.23 13.45
C SER A 82 -15.52 -19.80 13.60
N TYR A 83 -14.21 -19.67 13.72
CA TYR A 83 -13.53 -18.39 13.85
C TYR A 83 -12.80 -18.06 12.54
N ASN A 84 -13.11 -16.92 11.95
CA ASN A 84 -12.38 -16.39 10.80
C ASN A 84 -11.58 -15.18 11.23
N ARG A 85 -10.26 -15.23 11.03
CA ARG A 85 -9.33 -14.19 11.44
C ARG A 85 -8.67 -13.57 10.22
N LEU A 86 -8.81 -12.26 10.08
CA LEU A 86 -8.34 -11.53 8.93
C LEU A 86 -7.51 -10.32 9.36
N SER A 87 -6.34 -10.18 8.79
CA SER A 87 -5.50 -8.99 8.92
C SER A 87 -5.50 -8.24 7.59
N LEU A 88 -6.27 -7.17 7.49
CA LEU A 88 -6.52 -6.42 6.26
C LEU A 88 -5.76 -5.08 6.26
N ALA A 89 -5.13 -4.76 5.13
CA ALA A 89 -4.59 -3.44 4.81
C ALA A 89 -4.81 -3.15 3.33
N CYS A 90 -4.15 -2.11 2.78
CA CYS A 90 -4.22 -1.86 1.35
C CYS A 90 -3.74 -3.08 0.56
N MET A 91 -4.52 -3.46 -0.45
CA MET A 91 -4.21 -4.60 -1.33
C MET A 91 -3.24 -4.22 -2.44
N HIS A 92 -2.88 -2.94 -2.56
CA HIS A 92 -2.02 -2.41 -3.63
C HIS A 92 -2.43 -2.90 -5.03
N CYS A 93 -3.76 -2.90 -5.29
CA CYS A 93 -4.40 -3.44 -6.49
C CYS A 93 -3.63 -3.06 -7.75
N GLU A 94 -3.52 -3.96 -8.72
CA GLU A 94 -2.88 -3.66 -10.01
C GLU A 94 -3.63 -2.53 -10.71
N ASP A 95 -4.93 -2.70 -10.93
CA ASP A 95 -5.85 -1.65 -11.39
C ASP A 95 -6.48 -0.97 -10.17
N ALA A 96 -5.78 0.01 -9.62
CA ALA A 96 -6.18 0.66 -8.38
C ALA A 96 -7.28 1.71 -8.59
N PRO A 97 -8.56 1.44 -8.28
CA PRO A 97 -9.66 2.38 -8.54
C PRO A 97 -9.53 3.67 -7.72
N CYS A 98 -8.83 3.63 -6.59
CA CYS A 98 -8.52 4.82 -5.80
C CYS A 98 -7.58 5.79 -6.53
N ILE A 99 -6.70 5.31 -7.42
CA ILE A 99 -5.85 6.17 -8.25
C ILE A 99 -6.72 6.85 -9.31
N THR A 100 -7.49 6.07 -10.05
CA THR A 100 -8.37 6.58 -11.12
C THR A 100 -9.41 7.57 -10.59
N GLY A 101 -9.92 7.31 -9.36
CA GLY A 101 -10.90 8.16 -8.71
C GLY A 101 -10.34 9.43 -8.05
N CYS A 102 -9.02 9.67 -8.06
CA CYS A 102 -8.42 10.82 -7.40
C CYS A 102 -8.31 12.04 -8.33
N PRO A 103 -9.14 13.10 -8.16
CA PRO A 103 -9.11 14.27 -9.04
C PRO A 103 -7.81 15.09 -8.91
N SER A 104 -7.12 14.98 -7.78
CA SER A 104 -5.88 15.73 -7.48
C SER A 104 -4.62 14.90 -7.74
N ALA A 105 -4.73 13.71 -8.33
CA ALA A 105 -3.61 12.80 -8.61
C ALA A 105 -2.66 12.55 -7.43
N CYS A 106 -3.22 12.51 -6.20
CA CYS A 106 -2.44 12.27 -4.98
C CYS A 106 -1.93 10.83 -4.85
N LEU A 107 -2.53 9.91 -5.58
CA LEU A 107 -2.22 8.49 -5.56
C LEU A 107 -1.55 8.08 -6.87
N ARG A 108 -0.52 7.25 -6.78
CA ARG A 108 0.17 6.71 -7.96
C ARG A 108 0.75 5.33 -7.68
N LYS A 109 1.10 4.63 -8.74
CA LYS A 109 1.94 3.43 -8.64
C LYS A 109 3.41 3.82 -8.50
N ASP A 110 4.10 3.14 -7.62
CA ASP A 110 5.54 3.20 -7.58
C ASP A 110 6.13 2.38 -8.75
N PRO A 111 7.00 2.97 -9.58
CA PRO A 111 7.51 2.31 -10.78
C PRO A 111 8.43 1.12 -10.49
N GLU A 112 9.07 1.06 -9.32
CA GLU A 112 10.01 0.00 -8.96
C GLU A 112 9.34 -1.19 -8.28
N THR A 113 8.31 -0.95 -7.46
CA THR A 113 7.70 -1.95 -6.58
C THR A 113 6.24 -2.23 -6.89
N ASN A 114 5.63 -1.44 -7.77
CA ASN A 114 4.20 -1.45 -8.08
C ASN A 114 3.27 -1.21 -6.85
N LEU A 115 3.81 -0.76 -5.74
CA LEU A 115 3.01 -0.37 -4.59
C LEU A 115 2.19 0.89 -4.91
N THR A 116 0.99 0.96 -4.36
CA THR A 116 0.17 2.18 -4.46
C THR A 116 0.59 3.15 -3.36
N VAL A 117 1.35 4.16 -3.74
CA VAL A 117 1.86 5.21 -2.86
C VAL A 117 1.06 6.49 -3.01
N TYR A 118 1.27 7.45 -2.11
CA TYR A 118 0.53 8.70 -2.11
C TYR A 118 1.36 9.88 -1.62
N ASP A 119 0.97 11.07 -2.11
CA ASP A 119 1.44 12.36 -1.63
C ASP A 119 0.22 13.24 -1.36
N THR A 120 0.03 13.65 -0.12
CA THR A 120 -1.13 14.41 0.30
C THR A 120 -0.99 15.91 0.13
N THR A 121 0.10 16.40 -0.45
CA THR A 121 0.34 17.84 -0.65
C THR A 121 -0.86 18.51 -1.32
N ASN A 122 -1.34 17.94 -2.42
CA ASN A 122 -2.47 18.46 -3.19
C ASN A 122 -3.83 17.80 -2.84
N CYS A 123 -3.90 17.04 -1.74
CA CYS A 123 -5.14 16.39 -1.34
C CYS A 123 -6.18 17.43 -0.92
N ILE A 124 -7.35 17.39 -1.54
CA ILE A 124 -8.49 18.28 -1.26
C ILE A 124 -9.54 17.66 -0.34
N GLY A 125 -9.30 16.45 0.20
CA GLY A 125 -10.22 15.77 1.10
C GLY A 125 -11.57 15.38 0.48
N CYS A 126 -11.65 15.15 -0.83
CA CYS A 126 -12.91 14.89 -1.53
C CYS A 126 -13.52 13.49 -1.29
N HIS A 127 -12.83 12.61 -0.60
CA HIS A 127 -13.22 11.23 -0.27
C HIS A 127 -13.41 10.28 -1.48
N SER A 128 -13.24 10.72 -2.73
CA SER A 128 -13.44 9.88 -3.92
C SER A 128 -12.63 8.59 -3.90
N CYS A 129 -11.39 8.63 -3.39
CA CYS A 129 -10.53 7.45 -3.26
C CYS A 129 -11.09 6.41 -2.26
N ALA A 130 -11.76 6.87 -1.18
CA ALA A 130 -12.40 5.98 -0.22
C ALA A 130 -13.66 5.34 -0.80
N MET A 131 -14.47 6.12 -1.52
CA MET A 131 -15.67 5.63 -2.22
C MET A 131 -15.32 4.65 -3.33
N ALA A 132 -14.21 4.87 -4.04
CA ALA A 132 -13.76 3.98 -5.11
C ALA A 132 -13.13 2.68 -4.58
N CYS A 133 -12.68 2.63 -3.34
CA CYS A 133 -11.97 1.48 -2.78
C CYS A 133 -12.96 0.39 -2.33
N PRO A 134 -12.95 -0.82 -2.94
CA PRO A 134 -13.87 -1.89 -2.55
C PRO A 134 -13.61 -2.43 -1.14
N TYR A 135 -12.45 -2.11 -0.57
CA TYR A 135 -12.05 -2.55 0.77
C TYR A 135 -12.16 -1.45 1.84
N GLY A 136 -12.58 -0.24 1.45
CA GLY A 136 -12.71 0.89 2.39
C GLY A 136 -11.40 1.31 3.08
N ILE A 137 -10.25 1.14 2.41
CA ILE A 137 -8.93 1.35 3.03
C ILE A 137 -8.57 2.82 3.25
N PRO A 138 -8.75 3.74 2.26
CA PRO A 138 -8.41 5.14 2.49
C PRO A 138 -9.24 5.73 3.63
N SER A 139 -8.55 6.34 4.57
CA SER A 139 -9.13 7.11 5.68
C SER A 139 -8.64 8.55 5.62
N PHE A 140 -9.10 9.39 6.53
CA PHE A 140 -8.79 10.82 6.54
C PHE A 140 -8.34 11.22 7.93
N GLY A 141 -7.22 11.94 7.99
CA GLY A 141 -6.70 12.51 9.22
C GLY A 141 -7.49 13.74 9.68
N GLU A 142 -7.14 14.29 10.83
CA GLU A 142 -7.75 15.51 11.39
C GLU A 142 -7.64 16.72 10.45
N ASN A 143 -6.59 16.76 9.64
CA ASN A 143 -6.41 17.80 8.62
C ASN A 143 -7.28 17.60 7.37
N GLY A 144 -8.19 16.63 7.38
CA GLY A 144 -9.05 16.27 6.25
C GLY A 144 -8.35 15.64 5.06
N LYS A 145 -7.04 15.37 5.13
CA LYS A 145 -6.29 14.75 4.04
C LYS A 145 -6.31 13.24 4.14
N MET A 146 -6.25 12.59 2.98
CA MET A 146 -6.26 11.13 2.87
C MET A 146 -4.99 10.51 3.45
N ILE A 147 -5.18 9.43 4.18
CA ILE A 147 -4.13 8.55 4.70
C ILE A 147 -4.47 7.09 4.39
N LYS A 148 -3.47 6.27 4.13
CA LYS A 148 -3.62 4.83 3.92
C LYS A 148 -2.29 4.10 4.04
N CYS A 149 -2.32 2.78 4.06
CA CYS A 149 -1.12 1.95 3.93
C CYS A 149 -0.41 2.22 2.60
N ASP A 150 0.88 2.51 2.64
CA ASP A 150 1.78 2.70 1.50
C ASP A 150 2.65 1.46 1.19
N GLY A 151 2.40 0.33 1.89
CA GLY A 151 3.21 -0.88 1.81
C GLY A 151 4.53 -0.77 2.56
N CYS A 152 4.68 0.18 3.48
CA CYS A 152 5.96 0.55 4.09
C CYS A 152 7.01 0.90 3.02
N TYR A 153 6.62 1.73 2.05
CA TYR A 153 7.37 2.12 0.87
C TYR A 153 8.86 2.39 1.16
N VAL A 154 9.17 3.23 2.16
CA VAL A 154 10.55 3.58 2.51
C VAL A 154 11.36 2.36 2.97
N ARG A 155 10.74 1.44 3.71
CA ARG A 155 11.40 0.19 4.16
C ARG A 155 11.69 -0.72 2.98
N VAL A 156 10.69 -0.93 2.12
CA VAL A 156 10.79 -1.82 0.96
C VAL A 156 11.88 -1.35 -0.01
N HIS A 157 11.97 -0.04 -0.29
CA HIS A 157 13.04 0.53 -1.11
C HIS A 157 14.44 0.37 -0.51
N ARG A 158 14.55 0.23 0.81
CA ARG A 158 15.80 -0.08 1.52
C ARG A 158 16.07 -1.57 1.63
N GLY A 159 15.27 -2.43 1.01
CA GLY A 159 15.39 -3.89 1.08
C GLY A 159 14.93 -4.48 2.42
N LEU A 160 14.20 -3.72 3.22
CA LEU A 160 13.65 -4.16 4.51
C LEU A 160 12.21 -4.67 4.33
N LEU A 161 11.80 -5.62 5.16
CA LEU A 161 10.42 -6.08 5.18
C LEU A 161 9.47 -4.99 5.72
N PRO A 162 8.21 -4.93 5.23
CA PRO A 162 7.17 -4.13 5.87
C PRO A 162 7.07 -4.44 7.36
N ALA A 163 6.83 -3.43 8.19
CA ALA A 163 6.81 -3.57 9.65
C ALA A 163 5.82 -4.67 10.11
N CYS A 164 4.64 -4.73 9.51
CA CYS A 164 3.62 -5.74 9.82
C CYS A 164 4.06 -7.17 9.46
N VAL A 165 4.82 -7.35 8.38
CA VAL A 165 5.38 -8.65 7.97
C VAL A 165 6.47 -9.07 8.95
N LYS A 166 7.38 -8.16 9.28
CA LYS A 166 8.48 -8.42 10.21
C LYS A 166 7.98 -8.80 11.60
N ALA A 167 6.95 -8.12 12.08
CA ALA A 167 6.40 -8.31 13.42
C ALA A 167 5.47 -9.53 13.56
N CYS A 168 5.12 -10.22 12.47
CA CYS A 168 4.20 -11.35 12.54
C CYS A 168 4.86 -12.58 13.18
N PRO A 169 4.52 -12.98 14.43
CA PRO A 169 5.21 -14.06 15.14
C PRO A 169 4.90 -15.44 14.55
N PHE A 170 3.74 -15.57 13.89
CA PHE A 170 3.29 -16.84 13.31
C PHE A 170 3.66 -16.98 11.82
N GLY A 171 4.30 -15.97 11.22
CA GLY A 171 4.64 -15.98 9.80
C GLY A 171 3.40 -16.05 8.89
N ALA A 172 2.26 -15.56 9.38
CA ALA A 172 1.03 -15.47 8.60
C ALA A 172 1.11 -14.41 7.50
N LEU A 173 1.89 -13.35 7.72
CA LEU A 173 2.14 -12.31 6.73
C LEU A 173 3.49 -12.53 6.07
N LYS A 174 3.52 -12.43 4.73
CA LYS A 174 4.75 -12.54 3.93
C LYS A 174 4.76 -11.45 2.87
N LEU A 175 5.94 -10.90 2.59
CA LEU A 175 6.16 -10.09 1.40
C LEU A 175 6.53 -11.04 0.26
N VAL A 176 5.79 -10.99 -0.83
CA VAL A 176 6.01 -11.81 -2.02
C VAL A 176 6.27 -10.93 -3.23
N ASP A 177 7.13 -11.39 -4.13
CA ASP A 177 7.33 -10.80 -5.44
C ASP A 177 6.49 -11.61 -6.44
N LEU A 178 5.48 -10.99 -7.03
CA LEU A 178 4.55 -11.66 -7.93
C LEU A 178 5.20 -12.06 -9.27
N GLU A 179 6.30 -11.40 -9.66
CA GLU A 179 7.07 -11.75 -10.87
C GLU A 179 8.07 -12.90 -10.61
N ALA A 180 8.40 -13.15 -9.34
CA ALA A 180 9.30 -14.22 -8.94
C ALA A 180 8.83 -14.89 -7.62
N PRO A 181 7.66 -15.55 -7.62
CA PRO A 181 7.02 -16.07 -6.41
C PRO A 181 7.84 -17.13 -5.68
N GLU A 182 8.75 -17.80 -6.41
CA GLU A 182 9.68 -18.80 -5.86
C GLU A 182 10.81 -18.18 -5.01
N LYS A 183 11.13 -16.92 -5.24
CA LYS A 183 12.13 -16.17 -4.47
C LYS A 183 11.46 -15.58 -3.23
N GLN A 184 11.46 -16.33 -2.14
CA GLN A 184 11.12 -15.72 -0.84
C GLN A 184 12.09 -14.57 -0.60
N ILE A 185 11.53 -13.38 -0.34
CA ILE A 185 12.34 -12.23 0.05
C ILE A 185 13.01 -12.60 1.37
N PRO A 186 14.35 -12.52 1.47
CA PRO A 186 15.07 -12.98 2.65
C PRO A 186 14.54 -12.29 3.90
N LYS A 187 14.36 -13.08 4.98
CA LYS A 187 14.16 -12.50 6.31
C LYS A 187 15.36 -11.61 6.61
N GLU A 188 15.11 -10.39 7.07
CA GLU A 188 16.18 -9.56 7.62
C GLU A 188 17.04 -10.37 8.59
N PRO A 189 18.38 -10.20 8.57
CA PRO A 189 19.23 -10.80 9.59
C PRO A 189 18.68 -10.37 10.96
N SER A 190 18.43 -11.34 11.84
CA SER A 190 18.10 -11.02 13.22
C SER A 190 19.23 -10.17 13.79
N LEU A 191 18.92 -8.94 14.17
CA LEU A 191 19.83 -8.16 15.02
C LEU A 191 20.00 -8.98 16.30
N ARG A 192 21.21 -9.56 16.48
CA ARG A 192 21.65 -10.18 17.71
C ARG A 192 22.14 -9.11 18.66
#